data_d9512139b553726efae694c0a9f0a850
#
_entry.id   d9512139b553726efae694c0a9f0a850
#
_cell.length_a   1.000
_cell.length_b   1.000
_cell.length_c   1.000
_cell.angle_alpha   90.00
_cell.angle_beta   90.00
_cell.angle_gamma   90.00
#
_symmetry.space_group_name_H-M   'P 1'
#
loop_
_entity.id
_entity.type
_entity.pdbx_description
1 polymer ?
#
loop_
_entity_poly.entity_id
_entity_poly.type
_entity_poly.pdbx_seq_one_letter_code
_entity_poly.pdbx_strand_id
1 'polypeptide(L)'
;MCLGCHGMAGLEKPLGSGETLSLHIAGDRFAQSVHAALGCTGCHTDVNLASHPPAANSIASKRAFSIAMVQVCRTCHSDKFAQWGTSVHAALVSEGNQIAPVCTGCHSPHGVIKGAAASMDSVPCKACHGAIFTAYAKSVHGVLRNGGLAEAPLCFSCHGAHDVQVPSAGVGRRDVCLGCHTEAAASHRTWLPNVDLHFSVVSCPVCHVPQAQRRVDLILYNSATQREVPEAIGMPQFETLGSSSTATRPGLDPTMLLALLKALNPPGAEGTTALKGRLEVSTGIEDHEITFATKAISDCATCHREGSAAFQSVTVSVSGPAGIPVRYDADKAVLSSAFSVPSVGGFYAIGGSRITLLDVLLVLALLGGIGGPLGHLTVRWIFRHFLNHTPNGQRKG
;
A
#
# COMPACT_ATOMS: atom_id res chain seq x y z
N MET A 1 -28.81 -29.01 28.03
CA MET A 1 -27.98 -30.21 28.25
C MET A 1 -26.48 -29.88 28.16
N CYS A 2 -25.91 -29.41 27.04
CA CYS A 2 -24.47 -29.19 26.87
C CYS A 2 -23.85 -28.21 27.89
N LEU A 3 -24.51 -27.10 28.21
CA LEU A 3 -24.06 -26.13 29.20
C LEU A 3 -23.97 -26.65 30.62
N GLY A 4 -24.58 -27.83 30.94
CA GLY A 4 -24.39 -28.46 32.24
C GLY A 4 -22.92 -28.82 32.52
N CYS A 5 -22.17 -29.18 31.49
CA CYS A 5 -20.72 -29.40 31.57
C CYS A 5 -19.93 -28.23 31.00
N HIS A 6 -20.29 -27.79 29.79
CA HIS A 6 -19.55 -26.71 29.11
C HIS A 6 -19.76 -25.32 29.75
N GLY A 7 -20.68 -25.14 30.65
CA GLY A 7 -20.82 -23.93 31.46
C GLY A 7 -19.88 -23.87 32.67
N MET A 8 -19.17 -24.96 33.00
CA MET A 8 -18.22 -24.99 34.12
C MET A 8 -16.95 -24.25 33.80
N ALA A 9 -16.58 -23.29 34.63
CA ALA A 9 -15.29 -22.59 34.51
C ALA A 9 -14.12 -23.58 34.69
N GLY A 10 -13.07 -23.41 33.89
CA GLY A 10 -11.88 -24.26 33.95
C GLY A 10 -12.03 -25.61 33.27
N LEU A 11 -13.13 -25.89 32.58
CA LEU A 11 -13.24 -27.08 31.74
C LEU A 11 -12.30 -26.94 30.52
N GLU A 12 -11.32 -27.82 30.47
CA GLU A 12 -10.24 -27.74 29.46
C GLU A 12 -9.92 -29.12 28.89
N LYS A 13 -9.33 -29.12 27.69
CA LYS A 13 -8.85 -30.32 27.01
C LYS A 13 -7.43 -30.10 26.48
N PRO A 14 -6.44 -30.94 26.87
CA PRO A 14 -5.14 -30.95 26.23
C PRO A 14 -5.26 -31.50 24.80
N LEU A 15 -4.53 -30.86 23.87
CA LEU A 15 -4.48 -31.21 22.46
C LEU A 15 -3.17 -31.94 22.12
N GLY A 16 -3.13 -32.61 20.96
CA GLY A 16 -1.93 -33.27 20.46
C GLY A 16 -0.76 -32.32 20.17
N SER A 17 -1.03 -31.05 19.95
CA SER A 17 -0.04 -29.97 19.76
C SER A 17 0.64 -29.53 21.07
N GLY A 18 0.20 -30.02 22.23
CA GLY A 18 0.63 -29.51 23.54
C GLY A 18 -0.17 -28.27 24.00
N GLU A 19 -1.05 -27.74 23.18
CA GLU A 19 -1.96 -26.64 23.55
C GLU A 19 -3.09 -27.13 24.47
N THR A 20 -3.64 -26.23 25.27
CA THR A 20 -4.87 -26.50 26.04
C THR A 20 -6.05 -25.74 25.43
N LEU A 21 -7.09 -26.45 25.03
CA LEU A 21 -8.32 -25.89 24.51
C LEU A 21 -9.33 -25.68 25.64
N SER A 22 -9.74 -24.44 25.91
CA SER A 22 -10.87 -24.19 26.80
C SER A 22 -12.17 -24.68 26.18
N LEU A 23 -12.93 -25.47 26.93
CA LEU A 23 -14.23 -25.99 26.56
C LEU A 23 -15.34 -25.22 27.27
N HIS A 24 -15.01 -24.22 28.09
CA HIS A 24 -15.95 -23.38 28.80
C HIS A 24 -16.68 -22.44 27.83
N ILE A 25 -18.02 -22.42 27.92
CA ILE A 25 -18.91 -21.52 27.19
C ILE A 25 -19.72 -20.70 28.21
N ALA A 26 -19.58 -19.37 28.12
CA ALA A 26 -20.41 -18.45 28.90
C ALA A 26 -21.87 -18.52 28.40
N GLY A 27 -22.75 -19.18 29.17
CA GLY A 27 -24.13 -19.49 28.77
C GLY A 27 -24.98 -18.26 28.53
N ASP A 28 -24.81 -17.21 29.35
CA ASP A 28 -25.48 -15.92 29.23
C ASP A 28 -25.10 -15.21 27.92
N ARG A 29 -23.78 -15.22 27.58
CA ARG A 29 -23.29 -14.66 26.35
C ARG A 29 -23.78 -15.44 25.13
N PHE A 30 -23.83 -16.78 25.21
CA PHE A 30 -24.38 -17.60 24.13
C PHE A 30 -25.87 -17.33 23.93
N ALA A 31 -26.64 -17.18 25.02
CA ALA A 31 -28.07 -16.89 24.96
C ALA A 31 -28.40 -15.55 24.27
N GLN A 32 -27.48 -14.60 24.33
CA GLN A 32 -27.59 -13.30 23.65
C GLN A 32 -27.05 -13.33 22.19
N SER A 33 -26.40 -14.42 21.78
CA SER A 33 -25.85 -14.57 20.43
C SER A 33 -26.97 -14.71 19.39
N VAL A 34 -26.74 -14.17 18.20
CA VAL A 34 -27.63 -14.38 17.03
C VAL A 34 -27.77 -15.86 16.66
N HIS A 35 -26.87 -16.72 17.12
CA HIS A 35 -26.88 -18.16 16.90
C HIS A 35 -27.54 -18.96 18.03
N ALA A 36 -28.04 -18.32 19.09
CA ALA A 36 -28.63 -19.03 20.24
C ALA A 36 -29.75 -20.00 19.85
N ALA A 37 -30.58 -19.59 18.89
CA ALA A 37 -31.71 -20.41 18.42
C ALA A 37 -31.30 -21.69 17.67
N LEU A 38 -30.05 -21.73 17.11
CA LEU A 38 -29.53 -22.92 16.41
C LEU A 38 -29.14 -24.04 17.39
N GLY A 39 -28.90 -23.70 18.65
CA GLY A 39 -28.34 -24.61 19.63
C GLY A 39 -26.90 -25.06 19.29
N CYS A 40 -26.36 -25.94 20.13
CA CYS A 40 -24.98 -26.38 20.00
C CYS A 40 -24.75 -27.27 18.75
N THR A 41 -25.69 -28.22 18.54
CA THR A 41 -25.57 -29.20 17.43
C THR A 41 -25.86 -28.62 16.06
N GLY A 42 -26.39 -27.41 15.97
CA GLY A 42 -26.50 -26.68 14.70
C GLY A 42 -25.14 -26.34 14.06
N CYS A 43 -24.09 -26.27 14.90
CA CYS A 43 -22.70 -26.03 14.43
C CYS A 43 -21.80 -27.25 14.71
N HIS A 44 -21.95 -27.92 15.84
CA HIS A 44 -21.20 -29.11 16.20
C HIS A 44 -21.92 -30.37 15.70
N THR A 45 -21.98 -30.51 14.38
CA THR A 45 -22.74 -31.57 13.69
C THR A 45 -22.07 -32.94 13.79
N ASP A 46 -20.81 -33.00 14.14
CA ASP A 46 -20.01 -34.21 14.36
C ASP A 46 -20.11 -34.76 15.77
N VAL A 47 -20.80 -34.05 16.68
CA VAL A 47 -20.97 -34.51 18.07
C VAL A 47 -22.09 -35.53 18.16
N ASN A 48 -21.70 -36.76 18.46
CA ASN A 48 -22.66 -37.83 18.82
C ASN A 48 -22.91 -37.81 20.32
N LEU A 49 -24.13 -37.45 20.74
CA LEU A 49 -24.50 -37.34 22.15
C LEU A 49 -24.42 -38.65 22.94
N ALA A 50 -24.53 -39.81 22.27
CA ALA A 50 -24.46 -41.13 22.93
C ALA A 50 -22.99 -41.52 23.26
N SER A 51 -22.02 -40.96 22.54
CA SER A 51 -20.58 -41.24 22.71
C SER A 51 -19.75 -40.01 23.10
N HIS A 52 -20.40 -38.92 23.49
CA HIS A 52 -19.72 -37.71 23.95
C HIS A 52 -19.44 -37.73 25.44
N PRO A 53 -18.22 -37.43 25.94
CA PRO A 53 -17.01 -37.08 25.17
C PRO A 53 -16.41 -38.31 24.47
N PRO A 54 -15.79 -38.09 23.26
CA PRO A 54 -15.17 -39.20 22.55
C PRO A 54 -13.93 -39.70 23.29
N ALA A 55 -13.72 -41.03 23.24
CA ALA A 55 -12.59 -41.69 23.92
C ALA A 55 -11.20 -41.24 23.37
N ALA A 56 -11.13 -40.89 22.07
CA ALA A 56 -9.93 -40.41 21.43
C ALA A 56 -9.95 -38.89 21.22
N ASN A 57 -8.79 -38.27 21.31
CA ASN A 57 -8.63 -36.85 20.99
C ASN A 57 -8.54 -36.65 19.48
N SER A 58 -9.60 -36.14 18.86
CA SER A 58 -9.68 -35.90 17.42
C SER A 58 -9.19 -34.49 17.00
N ILE A 59 -8.88 -33.61 17.97
CA ILE A 59 -8.46 -32.22 17.69
C ILE A 59 -6.92 -32.16 17.79
N ALA A 60 -6.25 -32.00 16.64
CA ALA A 60 -4.79 -31.93 16.57
C ALA A 60 -4.24 -30.63 17.19
N SER A 61 -4.84 -29.47 16.86
CA SER A 61 -4.46 -28.15 17.37
C SER A 61 -5.66 -27.20 17.36
N LYS A 62 -5.58 -26.08 18.09
CA LYS A 62 -6.59 -25.00 18.00
C LYS A 62 -6.73 -24.48 16.59
N ARG A 63 -5.60 -24.31 15.90
CA ARG A 63 -5.56 -23.83 14.51
C ARG A 63 -6.29 -24.78 13.55
N ALA A 64 -5.97 -26.07 13.59
CA ALA A 64 -6.60 -27.08 12.75
C ALA A 64 -8.12 -27.13 13.00
N PHE A 65 -8.55 -27.03 14.26
CA PHE A 65 -9.96 -26.99 14.61
C PHE A 65 -10.65 -25.73 14.05
N SER A 66 -10.02 -24.54 14.22
CA SER A 66 -10.58 -23.29 13.69
C SER A 66 -10.72 -23.32 12.17
N ILE A 67 -9.76 -23.89 11.44
CA ILE A 67 -9.83 -24.05 9.97
C ILE A 67 -10.99 -25.00 9.59
N ALA A 68 -11.13 -26.14 10.27
CA ALA A 68 -12.22 -27.09 10.02
C ALA A 68 -13.58 -26.44 10.22
N MET A 69 -13.75 -25.62 11.27
CA MET A 69 -15.01 -24.92 11.56
C MET A 69 -15.41 -23.88 10.51
N VAL A 70 -14.51 -23.40 9.67
CA VAL A 70 -14.83 -22.48 8.55
C VAL A 70 -15.88 -23.09 7.63
N GLN A 71 -15.83 -24.39 7.36
CA GLN A 71 -16.79 -25.07 6.49
C GLN A 71 -18.19 -25.10 7.10
N VAL A 72 -18.29 -25.19 8.43
CA VAL A 72 -19.58 -25.12 9.14
C VAL A 72 -20.20 -23.72 8.97
N CYS A 73 -19.41 -22.66 9.13
CA CYS A 73 -19.88 -21.29 8.90
C CYS A 73 -20.37 -21.08 7.45
N ARG A 74 -19.64 -21.64 6.48
CA ARG A 74 -19.95 -21.54 5.04
C ARG A 74 -21.33 -22.06 4.68
N THR A 75 -21.85 -23.08 5.36
CA THR A 75 -23.15 -23.65 5.03
C THR A 75 -24.30 -22.63 5.07
N CYS A 76 -24.20 -21.63 5.93
CA CYS A 76 -25.20 -20.56 6.06
C CYS A 76 -24.69 -19.19 5.58
N HIS A 77 -23.38 -18.97 5.63
CA HIS A 77 -22.73 -17.70 5.30
C HIS A 77 -21.85 -17.80 4.03
N SER A 78 -22.39 -18.43 2.97
CA SER A 78 -21.65 -18.67 1.71
C SER A 78 -21.18 -17.39 1.04
N ASP A 79 -21.96 -16.31 1.10
CA ASP A 79 -21.62 -14.99 0.58
C ASP A 79 -20.43 -14.36 1.33
N LYS A 80 -20.43 -14.46 2.66
CA LYS A 80 -19.33 -13.96 3.50
C LYS A 80 -18.08 -14.81 3.35
N PHE A 81 -18.25 -16.11 3.14
CA PHE A 81 -17.14 -17.00 2.83
C PHE A 81 -16.49 -16.63 1.47
N ALA A 82 -17.30 -16.34 0.45
CA ALA A 82 -16.80 -15.90 -0.86
C ALA A 82 -16.05 -14.56 -0.76
N GLN A 83 -16.60 -13.58 -0.02
CA GLN A 83 -15.91 -12.32 0.25
C GLN A 83 -14.57 -12.55 0.97
N TRP A 84 -14.58 -13.34 2.06
CA TRP A 84 -13.35 -13.65 2.79
C TRP A 84 -12.33 -14.36 1.90
N GLY A 85 -12.77 -15.23 0.99
CA GLY A 85 -11.91 -15.94 0.03
C GLY A 85 -11.09 -15.02 -0.89
N THR A 86 -11.53 -13.77 -1.09
CA THR A 86 -10.77 -12.76 -1.85
C THR A 86 -9.87 -11.88 -0.98
N SER A 87 -9.89 -12.08 0.35
CA SER A 87 -9.15 -11.24 1.29
C SER A 87 -7.66 -11.61 1.37
N VAL A 88 -6.85 -10.65 1.82
CA VAL A 88 -5.44 -10.88 2.18
C VAL A 88 -5.28 -11.96 3.24
N HIS A 89 -6.23 -12.07 4.17
CA HIS A 89 -6.19 -13.09 5.22
C HIS A 89 -6.40 -14.50 4.64
N ALA A 90 -7.33 -14.67 3.71
CA ALA A 90 -7.56 -15.96 3.05
C ALA A 90 -6.36 -16.39 2.21
N ALA A 91 -5.72 -15.47 1.50
CA ALA A 91 -4.52 -15.76 0.74
C ALA A 91 -3.38 -16.24 1.65
N LEU A 92 -3.12 -15.53 2.75
CA LEU A 92 -2.14 -15.96 3.75
C LEU A 92 -2.46 -17.33 4.36
N VAL A 93 -3.75 -17.61 4.62
CA VAL A 93 -4.18 -18.95 5.09
C VAL A 93 -3.87 -20.02 4.04
N SER A 94 -4.13 -19.74 2.75
CA SER A 94 -3.86 -20.70 1.66
C SER A 94 -2.37 -20.99 1.46
N GLU A 95 -1.50 -20.03 1.82
CA GLU A 95 -0.04 -20.17 1.84
C GLU A 95 0.49 -20.87 3.10
N GLY A 96 -0.40 -21.32 3.99
CA GLY A 96 -0.03 -22.03 5.20
C GLY A 96 0.32 -21.14 6.39
N ASN A 97 0.04 -19.86 6.34
CA ASN A 97 0.28 -18.96 7.47
C ASN A 97 -0.54 -19.38 8.71
N GLN A 98 0.13 -19.61 9.83
CA GLN A 98 -0.48 -20.17 11.03
C GLN A 98 -1.22 -19.14 11.90
N ILE A 99 -1.02 -17.83 11.67
CA ILE A 99 -1.60 -16.76 12.49
C ILE A 99 -2.65 -15.93 11.75
N ALA A 100 -2.71 -16.00 10.41
CA ALA A 100 -3.72 -15.28 9.66
C ALA A 100 -5.14 -15.73 10.06
N PRO A 101 -6.08 -14.79 10.34
CA PRO A 101 -7.37 -15.13 10.92
C PRO A 101 -8.28 -15.85 9.92
N VAL A 102 -9.05 -16.79 10.44
CA VAL A 102 -10.26 -17.34 9.83
C VAL A 102 -11.49 -16.74 10.53
N CYS A 103 -12.70 -17.17 10.19
CA CYS A 103 -13.95 -16.61 10.73
C CYS A 103 -13.92 -16.42 12.26
N THR A 104 -13.46 -17.45 12.98
CA THR A 104 -13.39 -17.46 14.45
C THR A 104 -12.30 -16.57 15.04
N GLY A 105 -11.35 -16.10 14.23
CA GLY A 105 -10.33 -15.14 14.67
C GLY A 105 -10.86 -13.71 14.83
N CYS A 106 -11.95 -13.39 14.14
CA CYS A 106 -12.63 -12.10 14.23
C CYS A 106 -13.97 -12.19 14.98
N HIS A 107 -14.67 -13.29 14.83
CA HIS A 107 -15.97 -13.53 15.44
C HIS A 107 -15.85 -14.55 16.58
N SER A 108 -16.35 -14.20 17.77
CA SER A 108 -16.56 -15.20 18.84
C SER A 108 -17.77 -16.05 18.48
N PRO A 109 -17.61 -17.32 18.06
CA PRO A 109 -18.73 -18.12 17.55
C PRO A 109 -19.87 -18.33 18.55
N HIS A 110 -19.54 -18.33 19.84
CA HIS A 110 -20.53 -18.50 20.93
C HIS A 110 -21.08 -17.17 21.48
N GLY A 111 -20.70 -16.03 20.91
CA GLY A 111 -21.14 -14.72 21.40
C GLY A 111 -21.22 -13.67 20.28
N VAL A 112 -21.66 -14.07 19.09
CA VAL A 112 -21.86 -13.14 17.96
C VAL A 112 -23.05 -12.25 18.21
N ILE A 113 -22.84 -10.95 18.28
CA ILE A 113 -23.89 -9.94 18.44
C ILE A 113 -23.97 -9.12 17.15
N LYS A 114 -25.18 -8.90 16.65
CA LYS A 114 -25.43 -8.09 15.47
C LYS A 114 -24.98 -6.64 15.72
N GLY A 115 -24.16 -6.11 14.83
CA GLY A 115 -23.68 -4.71 14.93
C GLY A 115 -22.58 -4.48 15.98
N ALA A 116 -22.03 -5.54 16.61
CA ALA A 116 -21.02 -5.41 17.67
C ALA A 116 -19.71 -4.69 17.23
N ALA A 117 -19.38 -4.67 15.94
CA ALA A 117 -18.20 -3.99 15.43
C ALA A 117 -18.36 -2.45 15.29
N ALA A 118 -19.44 -1.89 15.81
CA ALA A 118 -19.77 -0.47 15.61
C ALA A 118 -18.98 0.51 16.49
N SER A 119 -18.15 0.05 17.43
CA SER A 119 -17.37 0.90 18.32
C SER A 119 -15.88 0.57 18.27
N MET A 120 -15.06 1.53 18.70
CA MET A 120 -13.60 1.36 18.85
C MET A 120 -13.24 0.16 19.74
N ASP A 121 -14.01 -0.05 20.82
CA ASP A 121 -13.74 -1.14 21.78
C ASP A 121 -14.01 -2.52 21.22
N SER A 122 -14.95 -2.64 20.30
CA SER A 122 -15.40 -3.90 19.72
C SER A 122 -14.73 -4.30 18.42
N VAL A 123 -13.85 -3.44 17.84
CA VAL A 123 -13.13 -3.74 16.59
C VAL A 123 -12.19 -4.94 16.79
N PRO A 124 -12.40 -6.07 16.08
CA PRO A 124 -11.61 -7.28 16.27
C PRO A 124 -10.17 -7.14 15.77
N CYS A 125 -9.93 -6.25 14.82
CA CYS A 125 -8.63 -6.02 14.18
C CYS A 125 -7.51 -5.70 15.19
N LYS A 126 -7.83 -5.00 16.28
CA LYS A 126 -6.87 -4.59 17.31
C LYS A 126 -6.19 -5.77 18.02
N ALA A 127 -6.78 -6.94 18.01
CA ALA A 127 -6.20 -8.13 18.65
C ALA A 127 -4.87 -8.54 18.02
N CYS A 128 -4.72 -8.35 16.71
CA CYS A 128 -3.49 -8.67 15.97
C CYS A 128 -2.77 -7.41 15.49
N HIS A 129 -3.51 -6.35 15.14
CA HIS A 129 -2.99 -5.09 14.60
C HIS A 129 -2.93 -3.97 15.65
N GLY A 130 -2.45 -4.27 16.88
CA GLY A 130 -2.48 -3.35 18.01
C GLY A 130 -1.70 -2.05 17.79
N ALA A 131 -0.52 -2.10 17.14
CA ALA A 131 0.28 -0.91 16.81
C ALA A 131 -0.46 0.00 15.83
N ILE A 132 -1.06 -0.56 14.79
CA ILE A 132 -1.88 0.17 13.80
C ILE A 132 -3.12 0.75 14.46
N PHE A 133 -3.77 -0.02 15.33
CA PHE A 133 -4.92 0.48 16.08
C PHE A 133 -4.56 1.68 16.98
N THR A 134 -3.39 1.63 17.63
CA THR A 134 -2.90 2.73 18.46
C THR A 134 -2.63 4.00 17.63
N ALA A 135 -2.05 3.85 16.45
CA ALA A 135 -1.82 4.94 15.51
C ALA A 135 -3.15 5.53 15.01
N TYR A 136 -4.08 4.65 14.58
CA TYR A 136 -5.42 5.06 14.16
C TYR A 136 -6.18 5.78 15.30
N ALA A 137 -6.13 5.31 16.53
CA ALA A 137 -6.83 5.93 17.66
C ALA A 137 -6.38 7.38 17.92
N LYS A 138 -5.13 7.72 17.57
CA LYS A 138 -4.58 9.10 17.65
C LYS A 138 -4.93 9.94 16.42
N SER A 139 -5.34 9.34 15.33
CA SER A 139 -5.70 10.04 14.10
C SER A 139 -6.96 10.88 14.26
N VAL A 140 -7.18 11.81 13.33
CA VAL A 140 -8.43 12.59 13.27
C VAL A 140 -9.65 11.68 13.25
N HIS A 141 -9.61 10.57 12.50
CA HIS A 141 -10.73 9.62 12.40
C HIS A 141 -10.97 8.90 13.73
N GLY A 142 -9.91 8.42 14.38
CA GLY A 142 -10.01 7.75 15.66
C GLY A 142 -10.48 8.67 16.79
N VAL A 143 -9.96 9.90 16.84
CA VAL A 143 -10.38 10.91 17.82
C VAL A 143 -11.85 11.27 17.66
N LEU A 144 -12.31 11.53 16.44
CA LEU A 144 -13.70 11.85 16.15
C LEU A 144 -14.62 10.65 16.46
N ARG A 145 -14.20 9.44 16.10
CA ARG A 145 -14.97 8.21 16.41
C ARG A 145 -15.11 7.98 17.90
N ASN A 146 -14.02 8.14 18.64
CA ASN A 146 -14.03 8.03 20.11
C ASN A 146 -14.84 9.14 20.77
N GLY A 147 -14.91 10.31 20.14
CA GLY A 147 -15.76 11.43 20.55
C GLY A 147 -17.25 11.25 20.23
N GLY A 148 -17.66 10.11 19.66
CA GLY A 148 -19.05 9.78 19.38
C GLY A 148 -19.55 10.09 17.99
N LEU A 149 -18.69 10.57 17.07
CA LEU A 149 -19.07 10.78 15.67
C LEU A 149 -19.19 9.43 14.95
N ALA A 150 -20.42 8.97 14.74
CA ALA A 150 -20.70 7.66 14.16
C ALA A 150 -20.27 7.53 12.70
N GLU A 151 -20.19 8.62 11.96
CA GLU A 151 -19.77 8.70 10.56
C GLU A 151 -18.25 8.60 10.40
N ALA A 152 -17.44 8.86 11.45
CA ALA A 152 -16.00 8.70 11.38
C ALA A 152 -15.67 7.22 11.11
N PRO A 153 -14.83 6.93 10.07
CA PRO A 153 -14.62 5.57 9.59
C PRO A 153 -13.91 4.69 10.62
N LEU A 154 -14.24 3.42 10.67
CA LEU A 154 -13.47 2.37 11.35
C LEU A 154 -12.62 1.59 10.33
N CYS A 155 -11.79 0.66 10.79
CA CYS A 155 -10.85 -0.10 9.97
C CYS A 155 -11.50 -0.67 8.70
N PHE A 156 -12.67 -1.31 8.85
CA PHE A 156 -13.40 -1.94 7.74
C PHE A 156 -14.01 -0.95 6.73
N SER A 157 -14.14 0.32 7.09
CA SER A 157 -14.63 1.34 6.16
C SER A 157 -13.62 1.62 5.02
N CYS A 158 -12.32 1.40 5.31
CA CYS A 158 -11.25 1.57 4.34
C CYS A 158 -10.74 0.22 3.77
N HIS A 159 -10.74 -0.83 4.58
CA HIS A 159 -10.14 -2.12 4.24
C HIS A 159 -11.14 -3.21 3.83
N GLY A 160 -12.44 -2.97 3.93
CA GLY A 160 -13.46 -4.01 3.85
C GLY A 160 -13.60 -4.81 5.15
N ALA A 161 -14.70 -5.50 5.30
CA ALA A 161 -14.98 -6.29 6.50
C ALA A 161 -14.59 -7.76 6.35
N HIS A 162 -15.02 -8.40 5.26
CA HIS A 162 -14.71 -9.79 4.96
C HIS A 162 -13.71 -9.92 3.81
N ASP A 163 -13.82 -9.09 2.81
CA ASP A 163 -12.92 -8.93 1.66
C ASP A 163 -11.74 -8.01 1.99
N VAL A 164 -11.18 -8.13 3.18
CA VAL A 164 -10.11 -7.24 3.68
C VAL A 164 -8.96 -7.17 2.68
N GLN A 165 -8.71 -5.95 2.19
CA GLN A 165 -7.62 -5.66 1.27
C GLN A 165 -6.61 -4.71 1.91
N VAL A 166 -5.36 -4.88 1.52
CA VAL A 166 -4.38 -3.78 1.64
C VAL A 166 -4.73 -2.81 0.51
N PRO A 167 -5.11 -1.55 0.78
CA PRO A 167 -5.30 -0.59 -0.30
C PRO A 167 -4.01 -0.52 -1.10
N SER A 168 -4.05 -1.02 -2.33
CA SER A 168 -2.87 -1.04 -3.20
C SER A 168 -2.31 0.35 -3.32
N ALA A 169 -1.00 0.46 -3.27
CA ALA A 169 -0.31 1.70 -3.56
C ALA A 169 -0.78 2.17 -4.93
N GLY A 170 -1.46 3.29 -5.02
CA GLY A 170 -1.96 3.76 -6.29
C GLY A 170 -3.36 4.36 -6.23
N VAL A 171 -4.06 4.22 -7.34
CA VAL A 171 -5.41 4.77 -7.54
C VAL A 171 -6.38 4.24 -6.47
N GLY A 172 -6.27 2.96 -6.08
CA GLY A 172 -7.15 2.36 -5.07
C GLY A 172 -7.13 3.06 -3.72
N ARG A 173 -5.94 3.45 -3.20
CA ARG A 173 -5.82 4.17 -1.92
C ARG A 173 -6.48 5.57 -1.98
N ARG A 174 -6.25 6.30 -3.08
CA ARG A 174 -6.88 7.60 -3.31
C ARG A 174 -8.40 7.48 -3.33
N ASP A 175 -8.92 6.50 -4.05
CA ASP A 175 -10.35 6.34 -4.26
C ASP A 175 -11.09 5.97 -2.96
N VAL A 176 -10.44 5.21 -2.06
CA VAL A 176 -10.95 4.96 -0.71
C VAL A 176 -11.14 6.27 0.07
N CYS A 177 -10.15 7.17 0.04
CA CYS A 177 -10.28 8.48 0.71
C CYS A 177 -11.37 9.34 0.06
N LEU A 178 -11.38 9.43 -1.28
CA LEU A 178 -12.32 10.26 -2.04
C LEU A 178 -13.76 9.72 -1.99
N GLY A 179 -13.97 8.47 -1.62
CA GLY A 179 -15.31 7.91 -1.38
C GLY A 179 -16.11 8.65 -0.31
N CYS A 180 -15.42 9.23 0.68
CA CYS A 180 -16.02 10.07 1.71
C CYS A 180 -15.65 11.57 1.54
N HIS A 181 -14.42 11.86 1.12
CA HIS A 181 -13.91 13.22 0.94
C HIS A 181 -14.13 13.71 -0.50
N THR A 182 -15.37 13.74 -0.96
CA THR A 182 -15.76 14.07 -2.36
C THR A 182 -15.29 15.45 -2.81
N GLU A 183 -15.25 16.43 -1.88
CA GLU A 183 -14.82 17.80 -2.16
C GLU A 183 -13.32 18.04 -2.04
N ALA A 184 -12.54 17.00 -1.75
CA ALA A 184 -11.10 17.14 -1.51
C ALA A 184 -10.37 17.78 -2.71
N ALA A 185 -10.66 17.32 -3.92
CA ALA A 185 -10.02 17.88 -5.12
C ALA A 185 -10.36 19.38 -5.32
N ALA A 186 -11.61 19.77 -5.09
CA ALA A 186 -12.03 21.17 -5.21
C ALA A 186 -11.35 22.06 -4.17
N SER A 187 -11.29 21.63 -2.91
CA SER A 187 -10.63 22.37 -1.83
C SER A 187 -9.13 22.50 -2.04
N HIS A 188 -8.46 21.46 -2.53
CA HIS A 188 -7.01 21.51 -2.81
C HIS A 188 -6.68 22.42 -4.01
N ARG A 189 -7.53 22.50 -5.02
CA ARG A 189 -7.32 23.41 -6.16
C ARG A 189 -7.22 24.87 -5.78
N THR A 190 -7.68 25.27 -4.61
CA THR A 190 -7.60 26.67 -4.15
C THR A 190 -6.17 27.10 -3.83
N TRP A 191 -5.26 26.16 -3.54
CA TRP A 191 -3.89 26.46 -3.09
C TRP A 191 -2.82 25.54 -3.69
N LEU A 192 -3.16 24.30 -4.11
CA LEU A 192 -2.23 23.31 -4.65
C LEU A 192 -2.27 23.33 -6.17
N PRO A 193 -1.19 23.72 -6.85
CA PRO A 193 -1.09 23.61 -8.32
C PRO A 193 -1.12 22.14 -8.77
N ASN A 194 -1.66 21.89 -9.96
CA ASN A 194 -1.68 20.56 -10.58
C ASN A 194 -2.21 19.45 -9.66
N VAL A 195 -3.34 19.69 -9.00
CA VAL A 195 -3.96 18.76 -8.03
C VAL A 195 -4.07 17.35 -8.56
N ASP A 196 -4.50 17.19 -9.82
CA ASP A 196 -4.73 15.88 -10.41
C ASP A 196 -3.42 15.07 -10.53
N LEU A 197 -2.30 15.75 -10.86
CA LEU A 197 -0.97 15.13 -10.86
C LEU A 197 -0.53 14.77 -9.43
N HIS A 198 -0.65 15.71 -8.47
CA HIS A 198 -0.30 15.41 -7.09
C HIS A 198 -1.11 14.21 -6.56
N PHE A 199 -2.41 14.18 -6.79
CA PHE A 199 -3.27 13.08 -6.36
C PHE A 199 -2.96 11.74 -7.07
N SER A 200 -2.32 11.79 -8.25
CA SER A 200 -1.90 10.56 -8.94
C SER A 200 -0.58 10.00 -8.44
N VAL A 201 0.33 10.84 -7.94
CA VAL A 201 1.72 10.45 -7.58
C VAL A 201 2.05 10.64 -6.09
N VAL A 202 1.20 11.30 -5.31
CA VAL A 202 1.40 11.53 -3.86
C VAL A 202 0.23 10.93 -3.10
N SER A 203 0.49 10.05 -2.15
CA SER A 203 -0.58 9.52 -1.29
C SER A 203 -1.04 10.55 -0.26
N CYS A 204 -2.32 10.54 0.08
CA CYS A 204 -2.91 11.52 1.00
C CYS A 204 -2.17 11.61 2.36
N PRO A 205 -1.75 10.49 2.97
CA PRO A 205 -0.98 10.51 4.22
C PRO A 205 0.35 11.26 4.13
N VAL A 206 0.98 11.36 2.95
CA VAL A 206 2.25 12.09 2.77
C VAL A 206 2.15 13.54 3.25
N CYS A 207 1.02 14.19 2.99
CA CYS A 207 0.76 15.55 3.49
C CYS A 207 0.03 15.53 4.82
N HIS A 208 -0.90 14.59 5.02
CA HIS A 208 -1.77 14.53 6.19
C HIS A 208 -1.15 13.82 7.40
N VAL A 209 0.11 13.35 7.30
CA VAL A 209 0.92 12.87 8.42
C VAL A 209 2.28 13.58 8.38
N PRO A 210 2.35 14.84 8.81
CA PRO A 210 3.51 15.70 8.60
C PRO A 210 4.81 15.18 9.23
N GLN A 211 4.73 14.44 10.32
CA GLN A 211 5.88 13.86 11.03
C GLN A 211 6.38 12.53 10.42
N ALA A 212 5.61 11.89 9.53
CA ALA A 212 5.97 10.59 8.98
C ALA A 212 7.21 10.66 8.08
N GLN A 213 7.97 9.58 8.09
CA GLN A 213 9.01 9.38 7.11
C GLN A 213 8.39 9.04 5.74
N ARG A 214 9.03 9.52 4.68
CA ARG A 214 8.56 9.39 3.31
C ARG A 214 9.52 8.56 2.50
N ARG A 215 8.98 7.85 1.50
CA ARG A 215 9.77 7.16 0.48
C ARG A 215 9.13 7.34 -0.88
N VAL A 216 9.95 7.27 -1.91
CA VAL A 216 9.47 7.05 -3.27
C VAL A 216 9.35 5.55 -3.49
N ASP A 217 8.16 5.09 -3.82
CA ASP A 217 7.90 3.71 -4.20
C ASP A 217 7.78 3.64 -5.73
N LEU A 218 8.70 2.93 -6.36
CA LEU A 218 8.71 2.68 -7.80
C LEU A 218 8.02 1.34 -8.06
N ILE A 219 6.78 1.41 -8.51
CA ILE A 219 5.93 0.25 -8.72
C ILE A 219 6.12 -0.27 -10.15
N LEU A 220 6.41 -1.54 -10.32
CA LEU A 220 6.41 -2.20 -11.61
C LEU A 220 4.99 -2.35 -12.14
N TYR A 221 4.77 -1.89 -13.36
CA TYR A 221 3.45 -1.72 -13.95
C TYR A 221 3.44 -2.15 -15.42
N ASN A 222 2.45 -2.92 -15.82
CA ASN A 222 2.30 -3.34 -17.21
C ASN A 222 1.42 -2.35 -17.97
N SER A 223 1.93 -1.82 -19.07
CA SER A 223 1.25 -0.79 -19.88
C SER A 223 0.00 -1.30 -20.61
N ALA A 224 -0.05 -2.59 -20.95
CA ALA A 224 -1.20 -3.17 -21.65
C ALA A 224 -2.35 -3.48 -20.68
N THR A 225 -2.06 -4.10 -19.54
CA THR A 225 -3.08 -4.49 -18.56
C THR A 225 -3.47 -3.37 -17.61
N GLN A 226 -2.68 -2.29 -17.56
CA GLN A 226 -2.84 -1.20 -16.61
C GLN A 226 -2.85 -1.68 -15.15
N ARG A 227 -2.11 -2.75 -14.83
CA ARG A 227 -2.01 -3.36 -13.49
C ARG A 227 -0.57 -3.46 -13.05
N GLU A 228 -0.39 -3.55 -11.74
CA GLU A 228 0.90 -3.88 -11.14
C GLU A 228 1.36 -5.26 -11.60
N VAL A 229 2.66 -5.39 -11.80
CA VAL A 229 3.26 -6.68 -12.18
C VAL A 229 3.29 -7.57 -10.94
N PRO A 230 2.66 -8.76 -10.98
CA PRO A 230 2.70 -9.68 -9.87
C PRO A 230 4.11 -10.28 -9.73
N GLU A 231 4.48 -10.65 -8.52
CA GLU A 231 5.65 -11.47 -8.28
C GLU A 231 5.44 -12.83 -8.95
N ALA A 232 6.20 -13.12 -10.01
CA ALA A 232 6.14 -14.41 -10.67
C ALA A 232 6.99 -15.40 -9.88
N ILE A 233 6.44 -16.60 -9.62
CA ILE A 233 7.21 -17.74 -9.10
C ILE A 233 8.37 -18.00 -10.07
N GLY A 234 9.60 -17.86 -9.56
CA GLY A 234 10.80 -18.02 -10.39
C GLY A 234 11.38 -16.70 -10.93
N MET A 235 10.96 -15.53 -10.43
CA MET A 235 11.69 -14.28 -10.61
C MET A 235 12.75 -14.10 -9.47
N PRO A 236 13.86 -14.86 -9.50
CA PRO A 236 14.92 -14.69 -8.51
C PRO A 236 15.72 -13.39 -8.71
N GLN A 237 15.30 -12.58 -9.65
CA GLN A 237 16.06 -11.44 -10.17
C GLN A 237 16.21 -10.31 -9.15
N PHE A 238 15.22 -10.09 -8.28
CA PHE A 238 15.35 -9.09 -7.22
C PHE A 238 16.28 -9.54 -6.10
N GLU A 239 16.15 -10.76 -5.63
CA GLU A 239 17.01 -11.31 -4.58
C GLU A 239 18.44 -11.53 -5.05
N THR A 240 18.63 -12.02 -6.28
CA THR A 240 19.96 -12.23 -6.85
C THR A 240 20.65 -10.94 -7.25
N LEU A 241 19.94 -9.94 -7.74
CA LEU A 241 20.52 -8.63 -8.05
C LEU A 241 20.89 -7.87 -6.77
N GLY A 242 20.07 -7.93 -5.73
CA GLY A 242 20.38 -7.32 -4.43
C GLY A 242 21.54 -7.98 -3.70
N SER A 243 21.74 -9.30 -3.85
CA SER A 243 22.82 -10.06 -3.20
C SER A 243 24.14 -10.05 -3.97
N SER A 244 24.15 -9.71 -5.25
CA SER A 244 25.37 -9.64 -6.05
C SER A 244 26.09 -8.29 -5.97
N SER A 245 25.53 -7.30 -5.25
CA SER A 245 26.17 -6.00 -5.11
C SER A 245 27.36 -6.09 -4.14
N THR A 246 28.56 -6.09 -4.69
CA THR A 246 29.81 -5.78 -3.98
C THR A 246 29.92 -4.28 -3.62
N ALA A 247 28.85 -3.53 -3.84
CA ALA A 247 28.79 -2.10 -3.60
C ALA A 247 28.59 -1.79 -2.12
N THR A 248 29.24 -0.75 -1.67
CA THR A 248 29.20 -0.19 -0.30
C THR A 248 27.80 0.29 0.14
N ARG A 249 26.77 0.12 -0.68
CA ARG A 249 25.37 0.47 -0.39
C ARG A 249 24.44 -0.67 -0.82
N PRO A 250 23.59 -1.17 0.08
CA PRO A 250 22.56 -2.12 -0.29
C PRO A 250 21.49 -1.42 -1.16
N GLY A 251 20.98 -2.10 -2.18
CA GLY A 251 19.86 -1.65 -2.99
C GLY A 251 20.12 -1.70 -4.50
N LEU A 252 19.04 -1.62 -5.27
CA LEU A 252 19.08 -1.60 -6.74
C LEU A 252 19.66 -0.25 -7.24
N ASP A 253 20.78 -0.31 -7.94
CA ASP A 253 21.33 0.85 -8.63
C ASP A 253 20.66 1.07 -10.01
N PRO A 254 20.91 2.21 -10.69
CA PRO A 254 20.30 2.50 -12.00
C PRO A 254 20.62 1.45 -13.07
N THR A 255 21.81 0.84 -13.04
CA THR A 255 22.23 -0.17 -14.04
C THR A 255 21.49 -1.48 -13.82
N MET A 256 21.38 -1.90 -12.56
CA MET A 256 20.60 -3.08 -12.15
C MET A 256 19.12 -2.91 -12.50
N LEU A 257 18.57 -1.73 -12.24
CA LEU A 257 17.18 -1.41 -12.57
C LEU A 257 16.93 -1.46 -14.09
N LEU A 258 17.85 -0.94 -14.88
CA LEU A 258 17.77 -1.04 -16.34
C LEU A 258 17.84 -2.49 -16.83
N ALA A 259 18.73 -3.30 -16.26
CA ALA A 259 18.86 -4.71 -16.59
C ALA A 259 17.57 -5.49 -16.27
N LEU A 260 16.98 -5.20 -15.11
CA LEU A 260 15.69 -5.76 -14.70
C LEU A 260 14.57 -5.41 -15.69
N LEU A 261 14.44 -4.12 -16.04
CA LEU A 261 13.41 -3.67 -16.99
C LEU A 261 13.60 -4.28 -18.38
N LYS A 262 14.84 -4.48 -18.83
CA LYS A 262 15.13 -5.19 -20.09
C LYS A 262 14.72 -6.67 -20.01
N ALA A 263 14.97 -7.33 -18.89
CA ALA A 263 14.59 -8.73 -18.69
C ALA A 263 13.06 -8.90 -18.63
N LEU A 264 12.35 -7.93 -18.09
CA LEU A 264 10.88 -7.92 -18.02
C LEU A 264 10.21 -7.54 -19.36
N ASN A 265 10.98 -7.00 -20.31
CA ASN A 265 10.51 -6.57 -21.62
C ASN A 265 11.26 -7.30 -22.75
N PRO A 266 11.16 -8.63 -22.85
CA PRO A 266 11.77 -9.36 -23.96
C PRO A 266 11.11 -8.96 -25.30
N PRO A 267 11.84 -9.05 -26.42
CA PRO A 267 11.25 -8.79 -27.74
C PRO A 267 10.01 -9.65 -28.00
N GLY A 268 8.91 -9.01 -28.39
CA GLY A 268 7.63 -9.70 -28.65
C GLY A 268 6.71 -9.84 -27.42
N ALA A 269 7.04 -9.28 -26.27
CA ALA A 269 6.15 -9.27 -25.11
C ALA A 269 4.89 -8.44 -25.38
N GLU A 270 3.74 -8.94 -24.90
CA GLU A 270 2.50 -8.15 -24.87
C GLU A 270 2.58 -7.05 -23.80
N GLY A 271 2.69 -5.81 -24.25
CA GLY A 271 2.82 -4.64 -23.38
C GLY A 271 4.24 -4.44 -22.85
N THR A 272 4.45 -3.27 -22.28
CA THR A 272 5.74 -2.87 -21.72
C THR A 272 5.63 -2.75 -20.21
N THR A 273 6.48 -3.44 -19.48
CA THR A 273 6.66 -3.24 -18.04
C THR A 273 7.46 -1.97 -17.81
N ALA A 274 6.88 -1.03 -17.10
CA ALA A 274 7.47 0.26 -16.76
C ALA A 274 7.39 0.52 -15.25
N LEU A 275 8.07 1.55 -14.78
CA LEU A 275 8.00 2.01 -13.41
C LEU A 275 7.02 3.18 -13.30
N LYS A 276 6.17 3.12 -12.27
CA LYS A 276 5.38 4.28 -11.82
C LYS A 276 5.86 4.70 -10.44
N GLY A 277 6.37 5.92 -10.34
CA GLY A 277 6.78 6.49 -9.06
C GLY A 277 5.59 7.03 -8.27
N ARG A 278 5.58 6.77 -6.96
CA ARG A 278 4.68 7.41 -6.01
C ARG A 278 5.44 7.82 -4.77
N LEU A 279 5.03 8.94 -4.20
CA LEU A 279 5.50 9.35 -2.88
C LEU A 279 4.52 8.78 -1.83
N GLU A 280 5.07 8.01 -0.91
CA GLU A 280 4.33 7.28 0.11
C GLU A 280 4.91 7.54 1.50
N VAL A 281 4.14 7.29 2.54
CA VAL A 281 4.65 7.19 3.91
C VAL A 281 5.39 5.86 4.06
N SER A 282 6.48 5.86 4.82
CA SER A 282 7.40 4.71 4.88
C SER A 282 6.82 3.49 5.57
N THR A 283 5.97 3.67 6.58
CA THR A 283 5.40 2.56 7.34
C THR A 283 3.87 2.59 7.33
N GLY A 284 3.26 1.39 7.33
CA GLY A 284 1.81 1.28 7.44
C GLY A 284 1.27 1.76 8.79
N ILE A 285 2.08 1.81 9.84
CA ILE A 285 1.66 2.37 11.14
C ILE A 285 1.47 3.88 11.00
N GLU A 286 2.47 4.58 10.47
CA GLU A 286 2.41 6.02 10.24
C GLU A 286 1.27 6.42 9.29
N ASP A 287 0.97 5.61 8.28
CA ASP A 287 -0.17 5.82 7.36
C ASP A 287 -1.51 6.02 8.08
N HIS A 288 -1.65 5.50 9.30
CA HIS A 288 -2.88 5.60 10.09
C HIS A 288 -2.90 6.81 11.05
N GLU A 289 -1.81 7.58 11.17
CA GLU A 289 -1.73 8.77 12.03
C GLU A 289 -2.22 10.05 11.35
N ILE A 290 -3.25 9.97 10.50
CA ILE A 290 -3.79 11.09 9.73
C ILE A 290 -4.24 12.21 10.66
N THR A 291 -3.73 13.43 10.42
CA THR A 291 -4.02 14.61 11.23
C THR A 291 -5.17 15.44 10.64
N PHE A 292 -5.66 16.42 11.43
CA PHE A 292 -6.57 17.44 10.93
C PHE A 292 -5.94 18.22 9.77
N ALA A 293 -6.75 18.67 8.82
CA ALA A 293 -6.29 19.39 7.63
C ALA A 293 -5.44 20.63 7.98
N THR A 294 -5.73 21.30 9.08
CA THR A 294 -4.96 22.46 9.56
C THR A 294 -3.52 22.15 9.98
N LYS A 295 -3.19 20.87 10.18
CA LYS A 295 -1.84 20.39 10.51
C LYS A 295 -1.15 19.72 9.33
N ALA A 296 -1.84 19.55 8.20
CA ALA A 296 -1.27 18.94 7.01
C ALA A 296 -0.16 19.82 6.42
N ILE A 297 0.76 19.20 5.69
CA ILE A 297 1.82 19.95 5.00
C ILE A 297 1.20 20.78 3.89
N SER A 298 1.41 22.08 3.95
CA SER A 298 1.05 23.06 2.91
C SER A 298 2.27 23.79 2.34
N ASP A 299 3.45 23.63 2.97
CA ASP A 299 4.70 24.22 2.48
C ASP A 299 5.26 23.38 1.32
N CYS A 300 5.25 23.95 0.14
CA CYS A 300 5.77 23.32 -1.09
C CYS A 300 7.26 22.97 -0.99
N ALA A 301 8.05 23.74 -0.24
CA ALA A 301 9.49 23.51 -0.07
C ALA A 301 9.79 22.19 0.66
N THR A 302 8.85 21.63 1.40
CA THR A 302 8.98 20.30 2.03
C THR A 302 9.34 19.22 1.00
N CYS A 303 8.78 19.30 -0.21
CA CYS A 303 9.08 18.36 -1.31
C CYS A 303 9.87 19.02 -2.45
N HIS A 304 9.59 20.29 -2.78
CA HIS A 304 10.15 20.99 -3.94
C HIS A 304 11.45 21.75 -3.64
N ARG A 305 12.25 21.26 -2.70
CA ARG A 305 13.59 21.77 -2.37
C ARG A 305 14.63 20.73 -2.71
N GLU A 306 15.77 21.17 -3.25
CA GLU A 306 16.92 20.30 -3.48
C GLU A 306 17.34 19.59 -2.19
N GLY A 307 17.55 18.27 -2.28
CA GLY A 307 17.90 17.43 -1.13
C GLY A 307 16.75 17.17 -0.15
N SER A 308 15.49 17.44 -0.54
CA SER A 308 14.32 17.14 0.28
C SER A 308 14.36 15.72 0.85
N ALA A 309 14.03 15.59 2.15
CA ALA A 309 13.96 14.30 2.83
C ALA A 309 12.95 13.34 2.18
N ALA A 310 11.93 13.87 1.50
CA ALA A 310 10.91 13.09 0.82
C ALA A 310 11.44 12.14 -0.26
N PHE A 311 12.61 12.44 -0.84
CA PHE A 311 13.20 11.68 -1.95
C PHE A 311 14.52 10.97 -1.60
N GLN A 312 14.83 10.83 -0.31
CA GLN A 312 16.08 10.18 0.13
C GLN A 312 15.95 8.66 0.27
N SER A 313 14.74 8.15 0.49
CA SER A 313 14.45 6.72 0.53
C SER A 313 13.68 6.32 -0.73
N VAL A 314 14.15 5.29 -1.41
CA VAL A 314 13.56 4.79 -2.65
C VAL A 314 13.42 3.28 -2.55
N THR A 315 12.28 2.76 -2.95
CA THR A 315 12.02 1.32 -3.06
C THR A 315 11.49 0.98 -4.45
N VAL A 316 11.76 -0.23 -4.91
CA VAL A 316 11.07 -0.83 -6.06
C VAL A 316 10.14 -1.90 -5.53
N SER A 317 8.90 -1.90 -5.95
CA SER A 317 7.90 -2.86 -5.49
C SER A 317 7.25 -3.65 -6.62
N VAL A 318 6.92 -4.89 -6.31
CA VAL A 318 6.10 -5.79 -7.12
C VAL A 318 4.87 -6.18 -6.31
N SER A 319 3.78 -6.53 -6.98
CA SER A 319 2.61 -7.06 -6.31
C SER A 319 2.89 -8.50 -5.87
N GLY A 320 3.02 -8.70 -4.58
CA GLY A 320 3.17 -10.02 -3.97
C GLY A 320 1.82 -10.74 -3.82
N PRO A 321 1.82 -11.87 -3.09
CA PRO A 321 0.62 -12.63 -2.80
C PRO A 321 -0.47 -11.75 -2.19
N ALA A 322 -1.71 -11.96 -2.61
CA ALA A 322 -2.87 -11.19 -2.16
C ALA A 322 -2.77 -9.66 -2.35
N GLY A 323 -1.93 -9.20 -3.28
CA GLY A 323 -1.71 -7.77 -3.51
C GLY A 323 -0.86 -7.07 -2.43
N ILE A 324 -0.24 -7.83 -1.53
CA ILE A 324 0.71 -7.27 -0.56
C ILE A 324 2.00 -6.91 -1.32
N PRO A 325 2.41 -5.63 -1.33
CA PRO A 325 3.61 -5.26 -2.08
C PRO A 325 4.87 -5.84 -1.42
N VAL A 326 5.68 -6.52 -2.22
CA VAL A 326 7.06 -6.89 -1.86
C VAL A 326 7.97 -5.76 -2.31
N ARG A 327 8.78 -5.23 -1.39
CA ARG A 327 9.61 -4.03 -1.60
C ARG A 327 11.08 -4.35 -1.50
N TYR A 328 11.84 -3.79 -2.42
CA TYR A 328 13.30 -3.90 -2.49
C TYR A 328 13.90 -2.50 -2.44
N ASP A 329 14.89 -2.30 -1.61
CA ASP A 329 15.57 -0.99 -1.52
C ASP A 329 16.26 -0.64 -2.85
N ALA A 330 16.23 0.62 -3.21
CA ALA A 330 16.90 1.16 -4.38
C ALA A 330 17.74 2.38 -4.01
N ASP A 331 18.85 2.57 -4.73
CA ASP A 331 19.64 3.80 -4.61
C ASP A 331 18.84 4.99 -5.15
N LYS A 332 18.85 6.10 -4.43
CA LYS A 332 18.18 7.34 -4.86
C LYS A 332 18.64 7.85 -6.24
N ALA A 333 19.82 7.45 -6.68
CA ALA A 333 20.34 7.77 -8.01
C ALA A 333 19.41 7.26 -9.12
N VAL A 334 18.55 6.26 -8.87
CA VAL A 334 17.54 5.80 -9.84
C VAL A 334 16.55 6.89 -10.23
N LEU A 335 16.29 7.87 -9.33
CA LEU A 335 15.40 9.00 -9.61
C LEU A 335 16.02 10.07 -10.51
N SER A 336 17.36 10.14 -10.58
CA SER A 336 18.11 11.15 -11.34
C SER A 336 18.90 10.58 -12.51
N SER A 337 18.84 9.28 -12.71
CA SER A 337 19.56 8.60 -13.80
C SER A 337 18.87 8.79 -15.15
N ALA A 338 19.67 9.08 -16.18
CA ALA A 338 19.18 9.12 -17.57
C ALA A 338 18.56 7.80 -18.04
N PHE A 339 18.95 6.67 -17.46
CA PHE A 339 18.43 5.34 -17.82
C PHE A 339 17.06 5.06 -17.21
N SER A 340 16.76 5.62 -16.06
CA SER A 340 15.48 5.42 -15.39
C SER A 340 14.41 6.44 -15.78
N VAL A 341 14.80 7.62 -16.27
CA VAL A 341 13.87 8.69 -16.68
C VAL A 341 12.78 8.24 -17.65
N PRO A 342 13.07 7.48 -18.74
CA PRO A 342 12.03 7.00 -19.64
C PRO A 342 11.09 5.99 -18.98
N SER A 343 11.53 5.33 -17.91
CA SER A 343 10.80 4.26 -17.24
C SER A 343 9.98 4.77 -16.04
N VAL A 344 10.37 5.90 -15.47
CA VAL A 344 9.63 6.54 -14.34
C VAL A 344 8.60 7.52 -14.90
N GLY A 345 7.65 6.99 -15.67
CA GLY A 345 6.65 7.80 -16.37
C GLY A 345 5.82 8.68 -15.42
N GLY A 346 5.85 9.99 -15.68
CA GLY A 346 4.99 10.96 -14.99
C GLY A 346 5.41 11.35 -13.57
N PHE A 347 6.47 10.76 -13.00
CA PHE A 347 6.97 11.11 -11.67
C PHE A 347 8.22 11.99 -11.77
N TYR A 348 8.03 13.29 -11.57
CA TYR A 348 9.10 14.26 -11.46
C TYR A 348 8.71 15.38 -10.51
N ALA A 349 9.42 15.52 -9.40
CA ALA A 349 9.20 16.59 -8.45
C ALA A 349 10.13 17.78 -8.78
N ILE A 350 9.58 18.84 -9.33
CA ILE A 350 10.31 20.07 -9.67
C ILE A 350 11.07 20.57 -8.44
N GLY A 351 12.40 20.70 -8.55
CA GLY A 351 13.27 21.13 -7.47
C GLY A 351 13.63 20.07 -6.42
N GLY A 352 12.85 18.99 -6.29
CA GLY A 352 13.09 17.91 -5.33
C GLY A 352 13.89 16.75 -5.88
N SER A 353 13.62 16.37 -7.13
CA SER A 353 14.42 15.40 -7.89
C SER A 353 15.12 16.11 -9.06
N ARG A 354 16.44 16.01 -9.13
CA ARG A 354 17.25 16.68 -10.15
C ARG A 354 17.78 15.65 -11.12
N ILE A 355 17.48 15.84 -12.41
CA ILE A 355 17.97 14.99 -13.48
C ILE A 355 19.06 15.76 -14.21
N THR A 356 20.32 15.47 -13.90
CA THR A 356 21.50 16.16 -14.43
C THR A 356 21.51 16.23 -15.97
N LEU A 357 21.04 15.18 -16.65
CA LEU A 357 20.93 15.16 -18.11
C LEU A 357 19.98 16.25 -18.64
N LEU A 358 18.82 16.42 -18.01
CA LEU A 358 17.85 17.45 -18.41
C LEU A 358 18.39 18.85 -18.16
N ASP A 359 19.12 19.05 -17.06
CA ASP A 359 19.79 20.33 -16.76
C ASP A 359 20.83 20.67 -17.83
N VAL A 360 21.68 19.70 -18.25
CA VAL A 360 22.66 19.88 -19.32
C VAL A 360 21.96 20.20 -20.64
N LEU A 361 20.92 19.45 -21.00
CA LEU A 361 20.15 19.71 -22.22
C LEU A 361 19.47 21.09 -22.19
N LEU A 362 18.95 21.52 -21.05
CA LEU A 362 18.39 22.85 -20.88
C LEU A 362 19.45 23.95 -21.09
N VAL A 363 20.63 23.79 -20.48
CA VAL A 363 21.75 24.75 -20.65
C VAL A 363 22.16 24.81 -22.11
N LEU A 364 22.30 23.68 -22.79
CA LEU A 364 22.63 23.63 -24.21
C LEU A 364 21.56 24.31 -25.08
N ALA A 365 20.28 24.06 -24.77
CA ALA A 365 19.18 24.71 -25.49
C ALA A 365 19.18 26.23 -25.29
N LEU A 366 19.43 26.70 -24.07
CA LEU A 366 19.53 28.13 -23.75
C LEU A 366 20.74 28.77 -24.47
N LEU A 367 21.89 28.11 -24.42
CA LEU A 367 23.10 28.59 -25.12
C LEU A 367 22.87 28.66 -26.63
N GLY A 368 22.24 27.66 -27.23
CA GLY A 368 21.88 27.66 -28.65
C GLY A 368 20.83 28.72 -29.01
N GLY A 369 19.78 28.80 -28.18
CA GLY A 369 18.66 29.73 -28.39
C GLY A 369 19.04 31.20 -28.24
N ILE A 370 20.00 31.51 -27.37
CA ILE A 370 20.54 32.86 -27.17
C ILE A 370 21.77 33.11 -28.06
N GLY A 371 22.68 32.15 -28.13
CA GLY A 371 23.95 32.27 -28.87
C GLY A 371 23.74 32.37 -30.36
N GLY A 372 22.78 31.66 -30.93
CA GLY A 372 22.46 31.73 -32.37
C GLY A 372 22.03 33.13 -32.81
N PRO A 373 21.00 33.75 -32.23
CA PRO A 373 20.60 35.12 -32.55
C PRO A 373 21.70 36.16 -32.29
N LEU A 374 22.42 36.06 -31.14
CA LEU A 374 23.50 36.98 -30.81
C LEU A 374 24.65 36.85 -31.81
N GLY A 375 25.06 35.62 -32.14
CA GLY A 375 26.08 35.35 -33.15
C GLY A 375 25.68 35.93 -34.52
N HIS A 376 24.43 35.71 -34.93
CA HIS A 376 23.93 36.31 -36.18
C HIS A 376 23.94 37.83 -36.17
N LEU A 377 23.52 38.45 -35.07
CA LEU A 377 23.56 39.91 -34.91
C LEU A 377 25.01 40.46 -34.93
N THR A 378 25.91 39.76 -34.27
CA THR A 378 27.33 40.13 -34.24
C THR A 378 27.97 40.04 -35.65
N VAL A 379 27.74 38.93 -36.34
CA VAL A 379 28.21 38.76 -37.73
C VAL A 379 27.62 39.85 -38.63
N ARG A 380 26.30 40.10 -38.52
CA ARG A 380 25.64 41.18 -39.28
C ARG A 380 26.20 42.57 -38.96
N TRP A 381 26.54 42.85 -37.70
CA TRP A 381 27.15 44.10 -37.27
C TRP A 381 28.58 44.22 -37.83
N ILE A 382 29.41 43.17 -37.76
CA ILE A 382 30.75 43.11 -38.32
C ILE A 382 30.68 43.38 -39.83
N PHE A 383 29.83 42.66 -40.57
CA PHE A 383 29.67 42.89 -42.01
C PHE A 383 29.25 44.33 -42.37
N ARG A 384 28.34 44.90 -41.60
CA ARG A 384 27.91 46.30 -41.79
C ARG A 384 29.03 47.28 -41.49
N HIS A 385 29.85 47.02 -40.47
CA HIS A 385 30.88 47.98 -40.04
C HIS A 385 32.16 47.87 -40.83
N PHE A 386 32.60 46.71 -41.20
CA PHE A 386 33.88 46.48 -41.88
C PHE A 386 33.78 46.37 -43.40
N LEU A 387 32.72 45.86 -43.96
CA LEU A 387 32.57 45.67 -45.40
C LEU A 387 31.91 46.87 -46.12
N ASN A 388 31.19 47.73 -45.41
CA ASN A 388 30.70 49.00 -45.97
C ASN A 388 31.72 50.14 -45.90
N HIS A 389 32.96 49.93 -45.40
CA HIS A 389 34.05 50.82 -45.36
C HIS A 389 35.11 50.45 -46.40
N THR A 390 34.72 50.03 -47.59
CA THR A 390 35.66 50.09 -48.73
C THR A 390 35.74 51.57 -49.16
N PRO A 391 36.90 52.20 -49.12
CA PRO A 391 37.07 53.59 -49.61
C PRO A 391 36.69 53.61 -51.09
N ASN A 392 35.80 54.51 -51.43
CA ASN A 392 35.56 54.92 -52.82
C ASN A 392 36.90 55.33 -53.43
N GLY A 393 37.53 54.43 -54.19
CA GLY A 393 38.71 54.69 -54.94
C GLY A 393 38.45 54.60 -56.44
N GLN A 394 38.31 55.76 -57.02
CA GLN A 394 38.57 56.09 -58.45
C GLN A 394 37.68 55.41 -59.51
N ARG A 395 36.55 56.06 -59.83
CA ARG A 395 36.20 56.18 -61.26
C ARG A 395 37.21 57.12 -61.95
N LYS A 396 38.04 56.60 -62.83
CA LYS A 396 38.67 57.33 -63.90
C LYS A 396 38.19 56.81 -65.21
N GLY A 397 37.74 57.75 -66.02
CA GLY A 397 37.74 57.83 -67.42
C GLY A 397 36.81 57.03 -68.25
#